data_6131857beb3cbe7d70d368b62e225f5b
#
_entry.id   6131857beb3cbe7d70d368b62e225f5b
#
_cell.length_a   1.000
_cell.length_b   1.000
_cell.length_c   1.000
_cell.angle_alpha   90.00
_cell.angle_beta   90.00
_cell.angle_gamma   90.00
#
_symmetry.space_group_name_H-M   'P 1'
#
loop_
_entity.id
_entity.type
_entity.pdbx_description
1 polymer ?
#
loop_
_entity_poly.entity_id
_entity_poly.type
_entity_poly.pdbx_seq_one_letter_code
_entity_poly.pdbx_strand_id
1 'polypeptide(L)'
;MADDTEQQQALYASQRQTMVERQIAARGIRTPPVLNAMGKVPREMFVPTNLRDRAYRDAPLPIAADQTISQPYIVAYMTDALELIGGERVLEIGTGSGYAAAVLAEIASDVYTLERHHSLATQARKTLQAQGYGSVKVIEGDGTLGWPDAAPYDAIIVAAGGPGIPPALKAQLAIGGRLVIPVGESETVQALIRVVRIDQSEYREEHLTDVRFVPLVGEAGWRDKTASANAAGGACVAKLIPKRRHTASMATSALIAEAAEPFTTIDQADLQSLLGRIGDARVVLIGEASHGTSEFYRFRARITRELIEKKGFSFVAAEADWPDAARIDHYVRDKQTPPAEWNAFTRFPTWMWRNE
;
A
#
# COMPACT_ATOMS: atom_id res chain seq x y z
N MET A 1 -26.52 -20.46 18.79
CA MET A 1 -25.24 -19.85 19.29
C MET A 1 -24.01 -20.69 18.97
N ALA A 2 -23.90 -22.00 19.30
CA ALA A 2 -22.73 -22.80 18.87
C ALA A 2 -22.75 -23.02 17.34
N ASP A 3 -23.88 -23.32 16.76
CA ASP A 3 -24.10 -23.56 15.33
C ASP A 3 -23.75 -22.30 14.49
N ASP A 4 -24.14 -21.11 14.94
CA ASP A 4 -23.84 -19.83 14.29
C ASP A 4 -22.32 -19.56 14.28
N THR A 5 -21.60 -19.98 15.32
CA THR A 5 -20.15 -19.79 15.42
C THR A 5 -19.40 -20.71 14.46
N GLU A 6 -19.82 -21.97 14.33
CA GLU A 6 -19.25 -22.95 13.41
C GLU A 6 -19.51 -22.56 11.96
N GLN A 7 -20.71 -22.10 11.64
CA GLN A 7 -21.07 -21.61 10.31
C GLN A 7 -20.23 -20.38 9.92
N GLN A 8 -20.02 -19.44 10.85
CA GLN A 8 -19.17 -18.27 10.61
C GLN A 8 -17.71 -18.64 10.39
N GLN A 9 -17.18 -19.60 11.17
CA GLN A 9 -15.81 -20.09 10.98
C GLN A 9 -15.63 -20.79 9.63
N ALA A 10 -16.59 -21.61 9.22
CA ALA A 10 -16.60 -22.27 7.90
C ALA A 10 -16.65 -21.24 6.77
N LEU A 11 -17.42 -20.17 6.90
CA LEU A 11 -17.47 -19.07 5.93
C LEU A 11 -16.11 -18.38 5.80
N TYR A 12 -15.45 -18.04 6.91
CA TYR A 12 -14.12 -17.44 6.87
C TYR A 12 -13.08 -18.37 6.25
N ALA A 13 -13.13 -19.67 6.56
CA ALA A 13 -12.23 -20.65 5.94
C ALA A 13 -12.43 -20.72 4.42
N SER A 14 -13.66 -20.70 3.93
CA SER A 14 -13.98 -20.65 2.50
C SER A 14 -13.50 -19.37 1.83
N GLN A 15 -13.69 -18.21 2.48
CA GLN A 15 -13.20 -16.92 1.97
C GLN A 15 -11.67 -16.88 1.91
N ARG A 16 -10.99 -17.42 2.91
CA ARG A 16 -9.52 -17.53 2.96
C ARG A 16 -9.01 -18.38 1.81
N GLN A 17 -9.62 -19.54 1.57
CA GLN A 17 -9.26 -20.39 0.44
C GLN A 17 -9.46 -19.67 -0.89
N THR A 18 -10.59 -18.99 -1.07
CA THR A 18 -10.87 -18.18 -2.27
C THR A 18 -9.84 -17.06 -2.46
N MET A 19 -9.42 -16.40 -1.38
CA MET A 19 -8.35 -15.39 -1.41
C MET A 19 -7.04 -15.99 -1.93
N VAL A 20 -6.62 -17.15 -1.40
CA VAL A 20 -5.40 -17.83 -1.85
C VAL A 20 -5.48 -18.19 -3.32
N GLU A 21 -6.57 -18.80 -3.75
CA GLU A 21 -6.71 -19.30 -5.13
C GLU A 21 -6.84 -18.15 -6.13
N ARG A 22 -7.76 -17.20 -5.89
CA ARG A 22 -8.15 -16.20 -6.88
C ARG A 22 -7.38 -14.89 -6.80
N GLN A 23 -6.92 -14.51 -5.61
CA GLN A 23 -6.24 -13.22 -5.43
C GLN A 23 -4.71 -13.37 -5.38
N ILE A 24 -4.20 -14.55 -5.00
CA ILE A 24 -2.76 -14.78 -4.82
C ILE A 24 -2.22 -15.69 -5.91
N ALA A 25 -2.65 -16.95 -5.94
CA ALA A 25 -2.13 -17.96 -6.89
C ALA A 25 -2.46 -17.61 -8.35
N ALA A 26 -3.67 -17.11 -8.63
CA ALA A 26 -4.08 -16.69 -9.97
C ALA A 26 -3.27 -15.49 -10.50
N ARG A 27 -2.61 -14.74 -9.61
CA ARG A 27 -1.74 -13.60 -9.96
C ARG A 27 -0.25 -13.95 -10.00
N GLY A 28 0.08 -15.24 -10.03
CA GLY A 28 1.42 -15.73 -10.32
C GLY A 28 2.25 -16.17 -9.12
N ILE A 29 1.81 -15.97 -7.88
CA ILE A 29 2.48 -16.51 -6.69
C ILE A 29 2.18 -18.00 -6.61
N ARG A 30 3.21 -18.83 -6.73
CA ARG A 30 3.07 -20.30 -6.77
C ARG A 30 3.90 -21.02 -5.71
N THR A 31 4.63 -20.29 -4.89
CA THR A 31 5.52 -20.82 -3.85
C THR A 31 4.69 -21.50 -2.77
N PRO A 32 4.79 -22.83 -2.57
CA PRO A 32 3.94 -23.57 -1.67
C PRO A 32 4.01 -23.08 -0.20
N PRO A 33 5.18 -22.77 0.40
CA PRO A 33 5.25 -22.20 1.74
C PRO A 33 4.40 -20.95 1.91
N VAL A 34 4.44 -20.02 0.94
CA VAL A 34 3.66 -18.77 0.99
C VAL A 34 2.15 -19.06 0.88
N LEU A 35 1.72 -19.88 -0.10
CA LEU A 35 0.31 -20.22 -0.28
C LEU A 35 -0.25 -20.95 0.94
N ASN A 36 0.51 -21.87 1.53
CA ASN A 36 0.13 -22.60 2.74
C ASN A 36 -0.01 -21.67 3.93
N ALA A 37 0.95 -20.76 4.16
CA ALA A 37 0.92 -19.78 5.22
C ALA A 37 -0.31 -18.85 5.10
N MET A 38 -0.54 -18.30 3.90
CA MET A 38 -1.71 -17.45 3.62
C MET A 38 -3.03 -18.20 3.77
N GLY A 39 -3.05 -19.51 3.48
CA GLY A 39 -4.22 -20.38 3.66
C GLY A 39 -4.46 -20.78 5.12
N LYS A 40 -3.44 -20.76 5.96
CA LYS A 40 -3.52 -21.17 7.37
C LYS A 40 -3.87 -20.03 8.31
N VAL A 41 -3.22 -18.86 8.16
CA VAL A 41 -3.38 -17.72 9.08
C VAL A 41 -4.77 -17.10 8.97
N PRO A 42 -5.58 -17.06 10.05
CA PRO A 42 -6.94 -16.50 10.03
C PRO A 42 -6.91 -14.97 10.06
N ARG A 43 -6.86 -14.34 8.88
CA ARG A 43 -6.71 -12.89 8.73
C ARG A 43 -7.81 -12.10 9.46
N GLU A 44 -9.04 -12.64 9.55
CA GLU A 44 -10.16 -12.04 10.27
C GLU A 44 -9.89 -11.81 11.76
N MET A 45 -8.91 -12.52 12.33
CA MET A 45 -8.50 -12.34 13.72
C MET A 45 -7.52 -11.16 13.91
N PHE A 46 -6.97 -10.64 12.82
CA PHE A 46 -6.00 -9.53 12.80
C PHE A 46 -6.59 -8.20 12.32
N VAL A 47 -7.89 -8.16 12.10
CA VAL A 47 -8.64 -6.93 11.75
C VAL A 47 -9.60 -6.54 12.87
N PRO A 48 -10.00 -5.25 12.97
CA PRO A 48 -11.05 -4.82 13.88
C PRO A 48 -12.34 -5.64 13.70
N THR A 49 -13.05 -5.90 14.78
CA THR A 49 -14.24 -6.78 14.77
C THR A 49 -15.31 -6.33 13.76
N ASN A 50 -15.49 -5.03 13.60
CA ASN A 50 -16.44 -4.44 12.64
C ASN A 50 -15.98 -4.51 11.17
N LEU A 51 -14.77 -5.02 10.90
CA LEU A 51 -14.22 -5.19 9.55
C LEU A 51 -13.97 -6.66 9.19
N ARG A 52 -14.31 -7.60 10.05
CA ARG A 52 -14.04 -9.03 9.82
C ARG A 52 -14.72 -9.59 8.57
N ASP A 53 -15.89 -9.08 8.22
CA ASP A 53 -16.60 -9.38 6.98
C ASP A 53 -15.84 -8.99 5.71
N ARG A 54 -14.88 -8.07 5.84
CA ARG A 54 -14.02 -7.56 4.76
C ARG A 54 -12.61 -8.10 4.80
N ALA A 55 -12.27 -8.95 5.79
CA ALA A 55 -10.90 -9.40 6.03
C ALA A 55 -10.23 -10.02 4.80
N TYR A 56 -11.01 -10.68 3.95
CA TYR A 56 -10.53 -11.40 2.76
C TYR A 56 -10.73 -10.65 1.44
N ARG A 57 -11.12 -9.36 1.49
CA ARG A 57 -11.10 -8.50 0.30
C ARG A 57 -9.65 -8.16 -0.07
N ASP A 58 -9.38 -8.07 -1.37
CA ASP A 58 -8.04 -7.73 -1.89
C ASP A 58 -7.74 -6.22 -1.77
N ALA A 59 -7.79 -5.73 -0.55
CA ALA A 59 -7.57 -4.33 -0.23
C ALA A 59 -6.92 -4.18 1.18
N PRO A 60 -6.18 -3.09 1.43
CA PRO A 60 -5.78 -2.73 2.78
C PRO A 60 -7.00 -2.37 3.62
N LEU A 61 -6.95 -2.62 4.93
CA LEU A 61 -8.00 -2.23 5.86
C LEU A 61 -7.40 -1.37 6.99
N PRO A 62 -8.16 -0.38 7.50
CA PRO A 62 -7.70 0.45 8.61
C PRO A 62 -7.59 -0.38 9.91
N ILE A 63 -6.54 -0.07 10.67
CA ILE A 63 -6.33 -0.53 12.04
C ILE A 63 -6.13 0.68 12.96
N ALA A 64 -5.77 0.46 14.22
CA ALA A 64 -5.52 1.57 15.16
C ALA A 64 -4.32 2.44 14.72
N ALA A 65 -4.18 3.62 15.34
CA ALA A 65 -3.08 4.57 15.14
C ALA A 65 -2.93 5.04 13.67
N ASP A 66 -4.04 5.17 12.94
CA ASP A 66 -4.09 5.57 11.53
C ASP A 66 -3.22 4.71 10.60
N GLN A 67 -2.98 3.45 11.02
CA GLN A 67 -2.26 2.46 10.23
C GLN A 67 -3.23 1.54 9.48
N THR A 68 -2.67 0.67 8.63
CA THR A 68 -3.44 -0.31 7.87
C THR A 68 -2.82 -1.70 7.98
N ILE A 69 -3.66 -2.74 7.96
CA ILE A 69 -3.23 -4.08 7.58
C ILE A 69 -3.15 -4.12 6.05
N SER A 70 -2.00 -4.50 5.52
CA SER A 70 -1.72 -4.50 4.08
C SER A 70 -2.66 -5.44 3.31
N GLN A 71 -2.91 -5.13 2.03
CA GLN A 71 -3.65 -5.98 1.09
C GLN A 71 -3.09 -7.41 1.10
N PRO A 72 -3.94 -8.45 1.11
CA PRO A 72 -3.49 -9.85 1.14
C PRO A 72 -2.46 -10.19 0.06
N TYR A 73 -2.71 -9.77 -1.18
CA TYR A 73 -1.77 -10.01 -2.27
C TYR A 73 -0.39 -9.40 -2.02
N ILE A 74 -0.33 -8.19 -1.48
CA ILE A 74 0.96 -7.52 -1.20
C ILE A 74 1.73 -8.23 -0.08
N VAL A 75 1.04 -8.71 0.96
CA VAL A 75 1.69 -9.54 2.01
C VAL A 75 2.29 -10.80 1.38
N ALA A 76 1.53 -11.50 0.56
CA ALA A 76 2.01 -12.71 -0.12
C ALA A 76 3.17 -12.41 -1.08
N TYR A 77 3.05 -11.34 -1.88
CA TYR A 77 4.06 -10.95 -2.87
C TYR A 77 5.40 -10.56 -2.22
N MET A 78 5.34 -9.76 -1.15
CA MET A 78 6.56 -9.39 -0.40
C MET A 78 7.18 -10.60 0.31
N THR A 79 6.37 -11.51 0.85
CA THR A 79 6.87 -12.76 1.47
C THR A 79 7.49 -13.69 0.42
N ASP A 80 6.88 -13.79 -0.76
CA ASP A 80 7.40 -14.57 -1.89
C ASP A 80 8.76 -14.03 -2.37
N ALA A 81 8.90 -12.71 -2.43
CA ALA A 81 10.14 -12.04 -2.83
C ALA A 81 11.31 -12.26 -1.84
N LEU A 82 11.05 -12.69 -0.61
CA LEU A 82 12.08 -13.10 0.36
C LEU A 82 12.64 -14.49 0.04
N GLU A 83 11.97 -15.30 -0.76
CA GLU A 83 12.37 -16.68 -1.15
C GLU A 83 12.71 -17.56 0.08
N LEU A 84 11.82 -17.53 1.09
CA LEU A 84 11.97 -18.36 2.31
C LEU A 84 11.71 -19.82 2.00
N ILE A 85 12.56 -20.68 2.54
CA ILE A 85 12.48 -22.14 2.35
C ILE A 85 12.28 -22.92 3.67
N GLY A 86 12.27 -22.21 4.81
CA GLY A 86 12.19 -22.74 6.17
C GLY A 86 13.54 -22.70 6.89
N GLY A 87 13.49 -22.40 8.18
CA GLY A 87 14.71 -22.31 9.00
C GLY A 87 15.34 -20.92 9.11
N GLU A 88 14.84 -19.93 8.39
CA GLU A 88 15.38 -18.57 8.38
C GLU A 88 15.05 -17.80 9.66
N ARG A 89 15.93 -16.83 9.97
CA ARG A 89 15.67 -15.75 10.91
C ARG A 89 15.21 -14.52 10.15
N VAL A 90 14.00 -14.07 10.46
CA VAL A 90 13.35 -12.97 9.74
C VAL A 90 13.11 -11.78 10.67
N LEU A 91 13.36 -10.57 10.15
CA LEU A 91 13.00 -9.31 10.78
C LEU A 91 11.89 -8.65 9.97
N GLU A 92 10.78 -8.34 10.62
CA GLU A 92 9.72 -7.48 10.07
C GLU A 92 9.79 -6.08 10.70
N ILE A 93 9.67 -5.05 9.87
CA ILE A 93 9.52 -3.66 10.31
C ILE A 93 8.11 -3.19 9.99
N GLY A 94 7.36 -2.79 11.05
CA GLY A 94 5.96 -2.43 10.96
C GLY A 94 5.03 -3.61 11.26
N THR A 95 5.01 -4.05 12.52
CA THR A 95 4.14 -5.15 13.00
C THR A 95 2.68 -4.91 12.71
N GLY A 96 2.20 -3.68 12.91
CA GLY A 96 0.81 -3.31 12.71
C GLY A 96 -0.14 -4.20 13.52
N SER A 97 -0.97 -4.98 12.80
CA SER A 97 -1.89 -5.95 13.42
C SER A 97 -1.22 -7.26 13.85
N GLY A 98 -0.01 -7.57 13.36
CA GLY A 98 0.69 -8.84 13.53
C GLY A 98 0.38 -9.89 12.46
N TYR A 99 -0.42 -9.57 11.44
CA TYR A 99 -0.82 -10.55 10.42
C TYR A 99 0.36 -11.05 9.59
N ALA A 100 1.21 -10.14 9.08
CA ALA A 100 2.35 -10.56 8.27
C ALA A 100 3.39 -11.29 9.12
N ALA A 101 3.59 -10.89 10.39
CA ALA A 101 4.41 -11.64 11.33
C ALA A 101 3.92 -13.09 11.54
N ALA A 102 2.59 -13.31 11.62
CA ALA A 102 2.00 -14.64 11.70
C ALA A 102 2.23 -15.46 10.42
N VAL A 103 2.09 -14.83 9.23
CA VAL A 103 2.39 -15.46 7.94
C VAL A 103 3.85 -15.87 7.85
N LEU A 104 4.77 -15.00 8.26
CA LEU A 104 6.21 -15.30 8.29
C LEU A 104 6.53 -16.45 9.27
N ALA A 105 5.86 -16.50 10.43
CA ALA A 105 6.06 -17.55 11.42
C ALA A 105 5.56 -18.95 10.99
N GLU A 106 4.74 -19.03 9.94
CA GLU A 106 4.36 -20.31 9.31
C GLU A 106 5.47 -20.86 8.38
N ILE A 107 6.47 -20.04 8.04
CA ILE A 107 7.53 -20.40 7.10
C ILE A 107 8.89 -20.41 7.78
N ALA A 108 9.23 -19.32 8.47
CA ALA A 108 10.53 -19.11 9.10
C ALA A 108 10.62 -19.71 10.51
N SER A 109 11.83 -20.00 10.98
CA SER A 109 12.07 -20.54 12.32
C SER A 109 12.02 -19.49 13.41
N ASP A 110 12.57 -18.30 13.14
CA ASP A 110 12.66 -17.20 14.08
C ASP A 110 12.10 -15.92 13.45
N VAL A 111 11.05 -15.35 14.04
CA VAL A 111 10.46 -14.09 13.58
C VAL A 111 10.56 -13.03 14.67
N TYR A 112 11.21 -11.94 14.31
CA TYR A 112 11.28 -10.68 15.07
C TYR A 112 10.47 -9.63 14.33
N THR A 113 9.68 -8.84 15.04
CA THR A 113 8.88 -7.77 14.42
C THR A 113 8.94 -6.50 15.26
N LEU A 114 9.23 -5.37 14.63
CA LEU A 114 9.35 -4.07 15.27
C LEU A 114 8.13 -3.20 14.95
N GLU A 115 7.61 -2.57 16.01
CA GLU A 115 6.52 -1.59 15.93
C GLU A 115 6.86 -0.33 16.73
N ARG A 116 6.65 0.84 16.11
CA ARG A 116 6.90 2.13 16.79
C ARG A 116 5.76 2.56 17.71
N HIS A 117 4.53 2.12 17.41
CA HIS A 117 3.35 2.49 18.19
C HIS A 117 3.14 1.48 19.33
N HIS A 118 3.32 1.91 20.57
CA HIS A 118 3.12 1.09 21.77
C HIS A 118 1.77 0.35 21.77
N SER A 119 0.70 1.04 21.41
CA SER A 119 -0.65 0.45 21.39
C SER A 119 -0.76 -0.70 20.39
N LEU A 120 -0.18 -0.56 19.17
CA LEU A 120 -0.16 -1.60 18.16
C LEU A 120 0.73 -2.76 18.59
N ALA A 121 1.94 -2.50 19.07
CA ALA A 121 2.85 -3.55 19.56
C ALA A 121 2.19 -4.38 20.67
N THR A 122 1.51 -3.73 21.61
CA THR A 122 0.78 -4.41 22.69
C THR A 122 -0.38 -5.23 22.15
N GLN A 123 -1.18 -4.70 21.22
CA GLN A 123 -2.31 -5.42 20.64
C GLN A 123 -1.84 -6.59 19.77
N ALA A 124 -0.82 -6.38 18.93
CA ALA A 124 -0.26 -7.43 18.08
C ALA A 124 0.27 -8.61 18.91
N ARG A 125 0.99 -8.33 20.01
CA ARG A 125 1.50 -9.37 20.92
C ARG A 125 0.36 -10.21 21.48
N LYS A 126 -0.75 -9.60 21.93
CA LYS A 126 -1.94 -10.30 22.42
C LYS A 126 -2.59 -11.15 21.33
N THR A 127 -2.75 -10.59 20.14
CA THR A 127 -3.39 -11.30 19.02
C THR A 127 -2.54 -12.47 18.57
N LEU A 128 -1.24 -12.30 18.39
CA LEU A 128 -0.30 -13.36 18.02
C LEU A 128 -0.32 -14.49 19.03
N GLN A 129 -0.26 -14.17 20.31
CA GLN A 129 -0.35 -15.18 21.39
C GLN A 129 -1.67 -15.95 21.36
N ALA A 130 -2.80 -15.25 21.21
CA ALA A 130 -4.12 -15.86 21.13
C ALA A 130 -4.31 -16.75 19.91
N GLN A 131 -3.61 -16.45 18.80
CA GLN A 131 -3.65 -17.24 17.56
C GLN A 131 -2.57 -18.32 17.48
N GLY A 132 -1.83 -18.59 18.57
CA GLY A 132 -0.80 -19.65 18.63
C GLY A 132 0.58 -19.23 18.11
N TYR A 133 0.81 -17.97 17.80
CA TYR A 133 2.08 -17.41 17.31
C TYR A 133 2.89 -16.73 18.44
N GLY A 134 2.83 -17.26 19.66
CA GLY A 134 3.52 -16.69 20.82
C GLY A 134 5.06 -16.73 20.74
N SER A 135 5.63 -17.48 19.80
CA SER A 135 7.07 -17.51 19.52
C SER A 135 7.57 -16.25 18.78
N VAL A 136 6.67 -15.51 18.11
CA VAL A 136 7.00 -14.24 17.43
C VAL A 136 7.41 -13.20 18.47
N LYS A 137 8.59 -12.62 18.28
CA LYS A 137 9.17 -11.63 19.21
C LYS A 137 8.78 -10.23 18.76
N VAL A 138 7.75 -9.67 19.41
CA VAL A 138 7.28 -8.29 19.12
C VAL A 138 8.10 -7.29 19.95
N ILE A 139 8.80 -6.40 19.28
CA ILE A 139 9.70 -5.39 19.87
C ILE A 139 9.11 -4.02 19.59
N GLU A 140 9.15 -3.13 20.58
CA GLU A 140 8.78 -1.73 20.43
C GLU A 140 10.03 -0.90 20.16
N GLY A 141 10.04 -0.13 19.05
CA GLY A 141 11.21 0.68 18.71
C GLY A 141 11.15 1.32 17.33
N ASP A 142 12.23 2.03 17.01
CA ASP A 142 12.43 2.63 15.68
C ASP A 142 12.87 1.56 14.68
N GLY A 143 11.97 1.20 13.78
CA GLY A 143 12.22 0.19 12.76
C GLY A 143 13.33 0.56 11.77
N THR A 144 13.66 1.84 11.61
CA THR A 144 14.74 2.27 10.72
C THR A 144 16.14 1.88 11.23
N LEU A 145 16.26 1.59 12.51
CA LEU A 145 17.49 1.11 13.15
C LEU A 145 17.61 -0.42 13.13
N GLY A 146 16.53 -1.12 12.77
CA GLY A 146 16.44 -2.56 12.83
C GLY A 146 16.54 -3.08 14.28
N TRP A 147 17.01 -4.32 14.44
CA TRP A 147 17.21 -4.94 15.74
C TRP A 147 18.55 -5.70 15.77
N PRO A 148 19.65 -5.02 16.12
CA PRO A 148 21.00 -5.59 16.04
C PRO A 148 21.23 -6.78 16.99
N ASP A 149 20.50 -6.86 18.11
CA ASP A 149 20.70 -7.92 19.13
C ASP A 149 20.44 -9.34 18.60
N ALA A 150 19.66 -9.48 17.51
CA ALA A 150 19.37 -10.76 16.90
C ALA A 150 19.92 -10.88 15.46
N ALA A 151 20.67 -9.88 14.98
CA ALA A 151 21.33 -9.95 13.68
C ALA A 151 22.45 -11.01 13.67
N PRO A 152 22.84 -11.57 12.48
CA PRO A 152 22.30 -11.24 11.18
C PRO A 152 20.97 -11.93 10.86
N TYR A 153 20.20 -11.35 9.91
CA TYR A 153 18.93 -11.87 9.42
C TYR A 153 19.07 -12.44 8.02
N ASP A 154 18.46 -13.60 7.78
CA ASP A 154 18.37 -14.21 6.46
C ASP A 154 17.38 -13.42 5.57
N ALA A 155 16.37 -12.83 6.18
CA ALA A 155 15.42 -11.97 5.48
C ALA A 155 14.95 -10.79 6.34
N ILE A 156 14.71 -9.65 5.70
CA ILE A 156 14.10 -8.47 6.30
C ILE A 156 12.95 -8.00 5.41
N ILE A 157 11.80 -7.73 6.00
CA ILE A 157 10.63 -7.19 5.30
C ILE A 157 10.19 -5.89 5.96
N VAL A 158 9.90 -4.87 5.16
CA VAL A 158 9.51 -3.56 5.68
C VAL A 158 8.11 -3.20 5.16
N ALA A 159 7.14 -3.13 6.08
CA ALA A 159 5.74 -2.82 5.79
C ALA A 159 5.43 -1.31 5.86
N ALA A 160 6.41 -0.47 5.57
CA ALA A 160 6.30 0.99 5.54
C ALA A 160 7.27 1.56 4.50
N GLY A 161 6.88 2.68 3.84
CA GLY A 161 7.68 3.28 2.77
C GLY A 161 8.64 4.36 3.27
N GLY A 162 9.92 4.25 2.98
CA GLY A 162 10.96 5.21 3.34
C GLY A 162 11.43 6.08 2.18
N PRO A 163 12.12 7.21 2.48
CA PRO A 163 12.76 8.03 1.45
C PRO A 163 14.00 7.35 0.82
N GLY A 164 14.47 6.28 1.44
CA GLY A 164 15.60 5.47 1.02
C GLY A 164 15.69 4.21 1.86
N ILE A 165 16.64 3.34 1.54
CA ILE A 165 16.88 2.10 2.28
C ILE A 165 17.72 2.43 3.52
N PRO A 166 17.22 2.22 4.76
CA PRO A 166 17.99 2.49 5.97
C PRO A 166 19.29 1.66 6.00
N PRO A 167 20.48 2.30 6.17
CA PRO A 167 21.76 1.59 6.17
C PRO A 167 21.85 0.48 7.24
N ALA A 168 21.21 0.69 8.38
CA ALA A 168 21.18 -0.28 9.47
C ALA A 168 20.52 -1.61 9.06
N LEU A 169 19.45 -1.55 8.24
CA LEU A 169 18.78 -2.76 7.76
C LEU A 169 19.66 -3.54 6.77
N LYS A 170 20.35 -2.84 5.85
CA LYS A 170 21.31 -3.48 4.93
C LYS A 170 22.45 -4.15 5.71
N ALA A 171 22.98 -3.48 6.72
CA ALA A 171 24.10 -4.01 7.53
C ALA A 171 23.70 -5.26 8.36
N GLN A 172 22.43 -5.36 8.75
CA GLN A 172 21.92 -6.48 9.54
C GLN A 172 21.52 -7.71 8.70
N LEU A 173 21.59 -7.66 7.36
CA LEU A 173 21.40 -8.84 6.53
C LEU A 173 22.57 -9.81 6.66
N ALA A 174 22.28 -11.09 6.65
CA ALA A 174 23.27 -12.14 6.39
C ALA A 174 23.78 -12.06 4.94
N ILE A 175 24.95 -12.61 4.65
CA ILE A 175 25.40 -12.81 3.26
C ILE A 175 24.43 -13.79 2.59
N GLY A 176 23.95 -13.45 1.40
CA GLY A 176 22.86 -14.13 0.73
C GLY A 176 21.45 -13.74 1.21
N GLY A 177 21.36 -12.95 2.29
CA GLY A 177 20.09 -12.47 2.86
C GLY A 177 19.38 -11.46 1.95
N ARG A 178 18.07 -11.34 2.12
CA ARG A 178 17.18 -10.51 1.29
C ARG A 178 16.43 -9.49 2.13
N LEU A 179 16.38 -8.26 1.65
CA LEU A 179 15.53 -7.20 2.22
C LEU A 179 14.50 -6.79 1.17
N VAL A 180 13.22 -6.75 1.55
CA VAL A 180 12.13 -6.22 0.72
C VAL A 180 11.55 -4.99 1.39
N ILE A 181 11.61 -3.84 0.70
CA ILE A 181 11.27 -2.53 1.25
C ILE A 181 10.66 -1.60 0.21
N PRO A 182 9.57 -0.88 0.53
CA PRO A 182 9.07 0.24 -0.27
C PRO A 182 9.97 1.48 -0.12
N VAL A 183 10.42 2.06 -1.24
CA VAL A 183 11.28 3.25 -1.27
C VAL A 183 10.74 4.26 -2.27
N GLY A 184 10.66 5.54 -1.89
CA GLY A 184 10.21 6.59 -2.80
C GLY A 184 10.44 7.99 -2.25
N GLU A 185 10.61 8.96 -3.13
CA GLU A 185 10.81 10.38 -2.78
C GLU A 185 9.53 11.04 -2.23
N SER A 186 8.38 10.36 -2.35
CA SER A 186 7.09 10.83 -1.85
C SER A 186 6.39 9.74 -1.03
N GLU A 187 5.51 10.18 -0.11
CA GLU A 187 4.67 9.26 0.69
C GLU A 187 3.54 8.62 -0.14
N THR A 188 3.38 8.98 -1.41
CA THR A 188 2.23 8.57 -2.23
C THR A 188 2.52 7.44 -3.20
N VAL A 189 3.74 7.33 -3.70
CA VAL A 189 4.18 6.27 -4.61
C VAL A 189 5.58 5.84 -4.20
N GLN A 190 5.76 4.54 -4.01
CA GLN A 190 7.04 3.93 -3.70
C GLN A 190 7.32 2.79 -4.66
N ALA A 191 8.59 2.61 -5.03
CA ALA A 191 9.09 1.41 -5.67
C ALA A 191 9.31 0.33 -4.59
N LEU A 192 8.75 -0.86 -4.75
CA LEU A 192 9.09 -2.00 -3.92
C LEU A 192 10.44 -2.54 -4.42
N ILE A 193 11.45 -2.45 -3.58
CA ILE A 193 12.81 -2.87 -3.88
C ILE A 193 13.15 -4.14 -3.13
N ARG A 194 13.76 -5.11 -3.84
CA ARG A 194 14.45 -6.24 -3.24
C ARG A 194 15.95 -5.97 -3.22
N VAL A 195 16.57 -6.08 -2.06
CA VAL A 195 18.03 -6.02 -1.88
C VAL A 195 18.53 -7.39 -1.52
N VAL A 196 19.54 -7.87 -2.20
CA VAL A 196 20.26 -9.11 -1.86
C VAL A 196 21.67 -8.75 -1.45
N ARG A 197 22.11 -9.18 -0.27
CA ARG A 197 23.50 -9.01 0.16
C ARG A 197 24.37 -10.09 -0.49
N ILE A 198 25.27 -9.70 -1.38
CA ILE A 198 26.12 -10.63 -2.12
C ILE A 198 27.34 -11.02 -1.28
N ASP A 199 28.01 -10.02 -0.68
CA ASP A 199 29.15 -10.21 0.22
C ASP A 199 29.17 -9.16 1.34
N GLN A 200 30.32 -8.90 1.98
CA GLN A 200 30.44 -7.94 3.07
C GLN A 200 30.15 -6.50 2.67
N SER A 201 30.36 -6.15 1.41
CA SER A 201 30.29 -4.77 0.88
C SER A 201 29.36 -4.63 -0.32
N GLU A 202 29.02 -5.71 -1.01
CA GLU A 202 28.24 -5.69 -2.23
C GLU A 202 26.78 -6.06 -1.99
N TYR A 203 25.88 -5.25 -2.55
CA TYR A 203 24.43 -5.44 -2.54
C TYR A 203 23.87 -5.28 -3.94
N ARG A 204 22.97 -6.17 -4.33
CA ARG A 204 22.21 -6.07 -5.57
C ARG A 204 20.81 -5.61 -5.26
N GLU A 205 20.36 -4.56 -5.95
CA GLU A 205 19.02 -4.01 -5.82
C GLU A 205 18.20 -4.34 -7.08
N GLU A 206 16.94 -4.70 -6.89
CA GLU A 206 16.01 -5.05 -7.95
C GLU A 206 14.68 -4.36 -7.68
N HIS A 207 14.14 -3.67 -8.69
CA HIS A 207 12.79 -3.10 -8.67
C HIS A 207 11.78 -4.21 -8.94
N LEU A 208 10.85 -4.44 -8.03
CA LEU A 208 9.83 -5.48 -8.16
C LEU A 208 8.53 -4.93 -8.77
N THR A 209 7.97 -3.88 -8.18
CA THR A 209 6.71 -3.23 -8.62
C THR A 209 6.55 -1.89 -7.90
N ASP A 210 5.61 -1.08 -8.35
CA ASP A 210 5.19 0.12 -7.62
C ASP A 210 4.11 -0.22 -6.60
N VAL A 211 4.20 0.44 -5.43
CA VAL A 211 3.34 0.20 -4.27
C VAL A 211 3.01 1.50 -3.56
N ARG A 212 2.04 1.40 -2.63
CA ARG A 212 1.74 2.49 -1.70
C ARG A 212 1.66 1.96 -0.28
N PHE A 213 2.56 2.44 0.58
CA PHE A 213 2.62 2.12 1.99
C PHE A 213 2.51 3.36 2.86
N VAL A 214 2.17 3.16 4.13
CA VAL A 214 2.29 4.17 5.19
C VAL A 214 3.76 4.60 5.34
N PRO A 215 4.05 5.83 5.80
CA PRO A 215 5.42 6.32 5.94
C PRO A 215 6.24 5.49 6.95
N LEU A 216 7.45 5.11 6.57
CA LEU A 216 8.47 4.60 7.49
C LEU A 216 9.05 5.79 8.26
N VAL A 217 8.57 5.99 9.48
CA VAL A 217 8.97 7.11 10.34
C VAL A 217 10.03 6.65 11.33
N GLY A 218 11.15 7.38 11.40
CA GLY A 218 12.26 7.09 12.29
C GLY A 218 13.50 7.89 11.94
N GLU A 219 14.62 7.58 12.59
CA GLU A 219 15.88 8.31 12.45
C GLU A 219 16.41 8.29 11.00
N ALA A 220 16.33 7.13 10.33
CA ALA A 220 16.72 6.97 8.93
C ALA A 220 15.51 6.85 7.99
N GLY A 221 14.33 7.37 8.39
CA GLY A 221 13.09 7.40 7.64
C GLY A 221 12.53 8.82 7.47
N TRP A 222 11.20 8.92 7.33
CA TRP A 222 10.51 10.20 7.35
C TRP A 222 10.51 10.78 8.77
N ARG A 223 10.53 12.12 8.87
CA ARG A 223 10.37 12.80 10.17
C ARG A 223 8.94 12.71 10.65
N ASP A 224 8.76 12.51 11.96
CA ASP A 224 7.46 12.53 12.59
C ASP A 224 6.84 13.93 12.54
N LYS A 225 5.75 14.07 11.80
CA LYS A 225 5.04 15.36 11.65
C LYS A 225 4.34 15.78 12.95
N THR A 226 4.05 14.84 13.85
CA THR A 226 3.37 15.11 15.13
C THR A 226 4.32 15.59 16.22
N ALA A 227 5.60 15.22 16.15
CA ALA A 227 6.62 15.68 17.10
C ALA A 227 6.93 17.18 16.99
N SER A 228 6.69 17.79 15.83
CA SER A 228 6.93 19.21 15.59
C SER A 228 5.89 20.14 16.25
N ALA A 229 4.70 19.63 16.60
CA ALA A 229 3.65 20.43 17.24
C ALA A 229 3.85 20.61 18.75
N ASN A 230 4.56 19.70 19.41
CA ASN A 230 4.76 19.71 20.87
C ASN A 230 6.09 20.36 21.34
N ALA A 231 6.96 20.76 20.42
CA ALA A 231 8.26 21.36 20.73
C ALA A 231 8.23 22.90 20.91
N ALA A 232 7.06 23.53 20.92
CA ALA A 232 6.91 24.98 21.04
C ALA A 232 6.85 25.51 22.51
N GLY A 233 7.20 24.69 23.48
CA GLY A 233 7.15 25.03 24.91
C GLY A 233 8.44 24.77 25.67
N GLY A 234 9.55 25.45 25.33
CA GLY A 234 10.77 25.34 26.08
C GLY A 234 11.88 26.24 25.52
N ALA A 235 12.03 27.43 26.09
CA ALA A 235 13.08 28.36 25.68
C ALA A 235 14.47 27.84 26.04
N CYS A 236 15.32 27.64 25.05
CA CYS A 236 16.76 27.55 25.22
C CYS A 236 17.45 28.50 24.22
N VAL A 237 18.22 29.42 24.76
CA VAL A 237 18.94 30.47 24.06
C VAL A 237 20.10 29.87 23.27
N ALA A 238 20.07 29.97 21.96
CA ALA A 238 21.22 29.65 21.08
C ALA A 238 21.46 30.80 20.11
N LYS A 239 22.75 31.12 19.98
CA LYS A 239 23.35 32.25 19.28
C LYS A 239 22.87 32.48 17.85
N LEU A 240 22.62 33.75 17.54
CA LEU A 240 22.27 34.33 16.24
C LEU A 240 23.31 34.06 15.16
N ILE A 241 22.89 33.35 14.10
CA ILE A 241 23.47 33.47 12.77
C ILE A 241 22.42 34.23 11.93
N PRO A 242 22.77 35.23 11.11
CA PRO A 242 21.78 36.08 10.45
C PRO A 242 21.04 35.29 9.36
N LYS A 243 19.74 35.09 9.60
CA LYS A 243 18.81 34.53 8.61
C LYS A 243 18.60 35.52 7.47
N ARG A 244 18.88 35.12 6.23
CA ARG A 244 18.29 35.74 5.05
C ARG A 244 16.77 35.78 5.24
N ARG A 245 16.18 36.93 5.03
CA ARG A 245 14.72 37.13 5.02
C ARG A 245 14.11 36.24 3.93
N HIS A 246 13.48 35.14 4.32
CA HIS A 246 12.51 34.47 3.47
C HIS A 246 11.17 35.16 3.78
N THR A 247 10.55 35.71 2.75
CA THR A 247 9.15 36.11 2.72
C THR A 247 8.30 34.95 3.26
N ALA A 248 7.33 35.27 4.12
CA ALA A 248 6.43 34.29 4.73
C ALA A 248 5.85 33.34 3.67
N SER A 249 6.24 32.06 3.72
CA SER A 249 5.66 31.02 2.89
C SER A 249 4.24 30.81 3.38
N MET A 250 3.25 31.19 2.59
CA MET A 250 1.87 30.75 2.78
C MET A 250 1.86 29.22 2.81
N ALA A 251 1.09 28.63 3.73
CA ALA A 251 0.93 27.17 3.77
C ALA A 251 0.41 26.68 2.39
N THR A 252 0.93 25.57 1.89
CA THR A 252 0.57 25.00 0.58
C THR A 252 -0.95 24.87 0.41
N SER A 253 -1.67 24.54 1.48
CA SER A 253 -3.14 24.49 1.51
C SER A 253 -3.80 25.83 1.23
N ALA A 254 -3.23 26.95 1.70
CA ALA A 254 -3.75 28.29 1.46
C ALA A 254 -3.53 28.71 0.00
N LEU A 255 -2.36 28.38 -0.59
CA LEU A 255 -2.08 28.62 -2.01
C LEU A 255 -3.01 27.81 -2.92
N ILE A 256 -3.26 26.54 -2.56
CA ILE A 256 -4.23 25.71 -3.31
C ILE A 256 -5.62 26.27 -3.19
N ALA A 257 -6.07 26.68 -2.00
CA ALA A 257 -7.40 27.24 -1.78
C ALA A 257 -7.60 28.57 -2.54
N GLU A 258 -6.56 29.42 -2.65
CA GLU A 258 -6.58 30.67 -3.40
C GLU A 258 -6.63 30.42 -4.92
N ALA A 259 -5.93 29.39 -5.41
CA ALA A 259 -5.88 29.05 -6.82
C ALA A 259 -7.02 28.12 -7.28
N ALA A 260 -7.80 27.55 -6.35
CA ALA A 260 -8.86 26.60 -6.65
C ALA A 260 -10.08 27.32 -7.27
N GLU A 261 -10.65 26.72 -8.29
CA GLU A 261 -11.93 27.12 -8.87
C GLU A 261 -13.03 26.22 -8.23
N PRO A 262 -13.80 26.74 -7.25
CA PRO A 262 -14.79 25.94 -6.55
C PRO A 262 -15.99 25.64 -7.44
N PHE A 263 -16.56 24.44 -7.29
CA PHE A 263 -17.82 24.06 -7.93
C PHE A 263 -18.71 23.29 -6.94
N THR A 264 -20.02 23.36 -7.10
CA THR A 264 -20.97 22.74 -6.18
C THR A 264 -21.18 21.26 -6.50
N THR A 265 -21.28 20.93 -7.78
CA THR A 265 -21.43 19.56 -8.27
C THR A 265 -20.58 19.36 -9.52
N ILE A 266 -20.21 18.13 -9.80
CA ILE A 266 -19.41 17.77 -10.98
C ILE A 266 -20.14 18.21 -12.26
N ASP A 267 -21.46 18.02 -12.32
CA ASP A 267 -22.26 18.32 -13.51
C ASP A 267 -22.40 19.83 -13.78
N GLN A 268 -22.22 20.65 -12.74
CA GLN A 268 -22.32 22.12 -12.82
C GLN A 268 -20.95 22.81 -12.87
N ALA A 269 -19.85 22.07 -12.75
CA ALA A 269 -18.51 22.64 -12.81
C ALA A 269 -18.29 23.37 -14.15
N ASP A 270 -17.85 24.63 -14.10
CA ASP A 270 -17.42 25.36 -15.31
C ASP A 270 -16.02 24.89 -15.71
N LEU A 271 -15.89 24.33 -16.90
CA LEU A 271 -14.61 23.85 -17.44
C LEU A 271 -13.95 24.85 -18.41
N GLN A 272 -14.54 26.05 -18.62
CA GLN A 272 -14.02 27.03 -19.62
C GLN A 272 -12.58 27.47 -19.27
N SER A 273 -12.32 27.79 -18.01
CA SER A 273 -10.96 28.15 -17.54
C SER A 273 -9.96 27.02 -17.77
N LEU A 274 -10.34 25.78 -17.51
CA LEU A 274 -9.49 24.60 -17.75
C LEU A 274 -9.21 24.43 -19.24
N LEU A 275 -10.26 24.50 -20.10
CA LEU A 275 -10.12 24.40 -21.54
C LEU A 275 -9.31 25.55 -22.12
N GLY A 276 -9.42 26.74 -21.53
CA GLY A 276 -8.61 27.90 -21.90
C GLY A 276 -7.12 27.67 -21.58
N ARG A 277 -6.80 27.14 -20.42
CA ARG A 277 -5.41 26.78 -20.02
C ARG A 277 -4.81 25.67 -20.88
N ILE A 278 -5.62 24.69 -21.31
CA ILE A 278 -5.19 23.63 -22.23
C ILE A 278 -4.79 24.22 -23.61
N GLY A 279 -5.44 25.30 -24.03
CA GLY A 279 -5.08 26.00 -25.26
C GLY A 279 -5.07 25.09 -26.49
N ASP A 280 -3.94 25.10 -27.22
CA ASP A 280 -3.72 24.32 -28.43
C ASP A 280 -2.91 23.05 -28.17
N ALA A 281 -2.90 22.56 -26.94
CA ALA A 281 -2.17 21.35 -26.58
C ALA A 281 -2.65 20.14 -27.41
N ARG A 282 -1.72 19.40 -27.99
CA ARG A 282 -2.00 18.22 -28.82
C ARG A 282 -2.17 16.94 -27.98
N VAL A 283 -1.70 16.95 -26.74
CA VAL A 283 -1.80 15.84 -25.79
C VAL A 283 -2.21 16.40 -24.44
N VAL A 284 -3.21 15.80 -23.82
CA VAL A 284 -3.67 16.12 -22.47
C VAL A 284 -3.60 14.86 -21.62
N LEU A 285 -2.87 14.90 -20.52
CA LEU A 285 -2.77 13.82 -19.56
C LEU A 285 -3.71 14.11 -18.38
N ILE A 286 -4.65 13.22 -18.13
CA ILE A 286 -5.60 13.33 -17.03
C ILE A 286 -5.26 12.23 -16.01
N GLY A 287 -4.58 12.65 -14.93
CA GLY A 287 -4.19 11.76 -13.85
C GLY A 287 -5.37 11.29 -13.00
N GLU A 288 -5.07 10.49 -12.02
CA GLU A 288 -6.00 9.97 -11.04
C GLU A 288 -5.66 10.50 -9.65
N ALA A 289 -6.69 10.94 -8.90
CA ALA A 289 -6.50 11.45 -7.54
C ALA A 289 -6.60 10.33 -6.49
N SER A 290 -7.52 9.38 -6.69
CA SER A 290 -7.62 8.15 -5.89
C SER A 290 -8.37 7.05 -6.65
N HIS A 291 -7.99 5.79 -6.44
CA HIS A 291 -8.73 4.67 -6.98
C HIS A 291 -10.10 4.51 -6.29
N GLY A 292 -11.12 4.13 -7.06
CA GLY A 292 -12.44 3.78 -6.52
C GLY A 292 -13.33 4.95 -6.09
N THR A 293 -12.94 6.19 -6.35
CA THR A 293 -13.79 7.37 -6.07
C THR A 293 -14.59 7.75 -7.31
N SER A 294 -15.90 7.51 -7.29
CA SER A 294 -16.83 7.73 -8.42
C SER A 294 -16.75 9.17 -8.96
N GLU A 295 -16.61 10.15 -8.07
CA GLU A 295 -16.56 11.57 -8.41
C GLU A 295 -15.35 11.89 -9.30
N PHE A 296 -14.18 11.33 -9.05
CA PHE A 296 -13.01 11.54 -9.88
C PHE A 296 -13.18 10.95 -11.28
N TYR A 297 -13.74 9.74 -11.38
CA TYR A 297 -13.99 9.12 -12.68
C TYR A 297 -15.05 9.88 -13.49
N ARG A 298 -16.14 10.32 -12.85
CA ARG A 298 -17.16 11.14 -13.49
C ARG A 298 -16.60 12.47 -13.98
N PHE A 299 -15.75 13.11 -13.19
CA PHE A 299 -15.11 14.38 -13.56
C PHE A 299 -14.13 14.21 -14.73
N ARG A 300 -13.30 13.15 -14.71
CA ARG A 300 -12.42 12.78 -15.83
C ARG A 300 -13.22 12.52 -17.12
N ALA A 301 -14.29 11.75 -17.04
CA ALA A 301 -15.15 11.46 -18.19
C ALA A 301 -15.75 12.75 -18.76
N ARG A 302 -16.15 13.67 -17.89
CA ARG A 302 -16.67 14.99 -18.32
C ARG A 302 -15.60 15.84 -19.00
N ILE A 303 -14.40 15.94 -18.43
CA ILE A 303 -13.26 16.64 -19.06
C ILE A 303 -12.94 16.02 -20.42
N THR A 304 -12.88 14.70 -20.51
CA THR A 304 -12.61 13.98 -21.76
C THR A 304 -13.65 14.31 -22.82
N ARG A 305 -14.94 14.32 -22.46
CA ARG A 305 -16.02 14.71 -23.36
C ARG A 305 -15.83 16.13 -23.91
N GLU A 306 -15.55 17.10 -23.03
CA GLU A 306 -15.32 18.50 -23.43
C GLU A 306 -14.10 18.64 -24.35
N LEU A 307 -13.05 17.85 -24.12
CA LEU A 307 -11.88 17.83 -25.01
C LEU A 307 -12.21 17.30 -26.41
N ILE A 308 -13.02 16.26 -26.51
CA ILE A 308 -13.47 15.71 -27.79
C ILE A 308 -14.38 16.72 -28.51
N GLU A 309 -15.42 17.19 -27.82
CA GLU A 309 -16.46 18.02 -28.42
C GLU A 309 -15.99 19.44 -28.77
N LYS A 310 -15.18 20.07 -27.90
CA LYS A 310 -14.79 21.47 -28.02
C LYS A 310 -13.37 21.72 -28.52
N LYS A 311 -12.47 20.75 -28.33
CA LYS A 311 -11.06 20.86 -28.71
C LYS A 311 -10.65 19.91 -29.84
N GLY A 312 -11.56 19.05 -30.32
CA GLY A 312 -11.33 18.19 -31.47
C GLY A 312 -10.37 17.03 -31.22
N PHE A 313 -10.18 16.61 -29.95
CA PHE A 313 -9.40 15.42 -29.64
C PHE A 313 -10.11 14.20 -30.23
N SER A 314 -9.39 13.43 -31.04
CA SER A 314 -9.92 12.27 -31.79
C SER A 314 -9.48 10.92 -31.20
N PHE A 315 -8.69 10.93 -30.14
CA PHE A 315 -8.09 9.73 -29.58
C PHE A 315 -8.05 9.80 -28.04
N VAL A 316 -8.50 8.74 -27.38
CA VAL A 316 -8.40 8.56 -25.93
C VAL A 316 -7.60 7.28 -25.68
N ALA A 317 -6.48 7.39 -24.97
CA ALA A 317 -5.73 6.24 -24.47
C ALA A 317 -6.07 6.07 -22.99
N ALA A 318 -6.51 4.88 -22.61
CA ALA A 318 -6.79 4.51 -21.22
C ALA A 318 -5.93 3.32 -20.81
N GLU A 319 -5.43 3.36 -19.59
CA GLU A 319 -4.87 2.16 -18.96
C GLU A 319 -6.04 1.24 -18.59
N ALA A 320 -6.16 0.10 -19.28
CA ALA A 320 -7.26 -0.83 -19.09
C ALA A 320 -6.88 -2.24 -19.52
N ASP A 321 -7.62 -3.27 -19.02
CA ASP A 321 -7.47 -4.63 -19.52
C ASP A 321 -7.87 -4.71 -20.98
N TRP A 322 -6.94 -5.14 -21.85
CA TRP A 322 -7.09 -5.08 -23.29
C TRP A 322 -8.35 -5.78 -23.85
N PRO A 323 -8.71 -7.01 -23.45
CA PRO A 323 -9.89 -7.66 -24.00
C PRO A 323 -11.20 -6.93 -23.71
N ASP A 324 -11.28 -6.31 -22.54
CA ASP A 324 -12.46 -5.58 -22.11
C ASP A 324 -12.51 -4.17 -22.72
N ALA A 325 -11.36 -3.49 -22.81
CA ALA A 325 -11.23 -2.23 -23.50
C ALA A 325 -11.56 -2.36 -24.99
N ALA A 326 -11.15 -3.45 -25.66
CA ALA A 326 -11.47 -3.71 -27.05
C ALA A 326 -12.98 -3.88 -27.30
N ARG A 327 -13.72 -4.49 -26.36
CA ARG A 327 -15.19 -4.57 -26.44
C ARG A 327 -15.85 -3.19 -26.39
N ILE A 328 -15.35 -2.31 -25.55
CA ILE A 328 -15.84 -0.93 -25.47
C ILE A 328 -15.52 -0.18 -26.75
N ASP A 329 -14.30 -0.31 -27.29
CA ASP A 329 -13.90 0.31 -28.54
C ASP A 329 -14.79 -0.13 -29.70
N HIS A 330 -15.06 -1.44 -29.82
CA HIS A 330 -16.01 -1.97 -30.80
C HIS A 330 -17.42 -1.39 -30.64
N TYR A 331 -17.94 -1.33 -29.42
CA TYR A 331 -19.25 -0.74 -29.15
C TYR A 331 -19.31 0.73 -29.57
N VAL A 332 -18.30 1.52 -29.22
CA VAL A 332 -18.24 2.94 -29.51
C VAL A 332 -18.12 3.21 -31.03
N ARG A 333 -17.34 2.41 -31.74
CA ARG A 333 -17.10 2.58 -33.19
C ARG A 333 -18.27 2.06 -34.03
N ASP A 334 -18.76 0.87 -33.72
CA ASP A 334 -19.71 0.16 -34.55
C ASP A 334 -21.17 0.48 -34.20
N LYS A 335 -21.43 1.25 -33.14
CA LYS A 335 -22.75 1.60 -32.61
C LYS A 335 -23.69 0.40 -32.47
N GLN A 336 -23.12 -0.77 -32.17
CA GLN A 336 -23.89 -1.97 -31.92
C GLN A 336 -24.63 -1.84 -30.59
N THR A 337 -25.82 -2.43 -30.50
CA THR A 337 -26.62 -2.40 -29.27
C THR A 337 -25.79 -3.00 -28.13
N PRO A 338 -25.70 -2.32 -26.97
CA PRO A 338 -25.01 -2.90 -25.83
C PRO A 338 -25.63 -4.25 -25.50
N PRO A 339 -24.84 -5.28 -25.17
CA PRO A 339 -25.39 -6.52 -24.68
C PRO A 339 -26.25 -6.24 -23.44
N ALA A 340 -27.41 -6.90 -23.33
CA ALA A 340 -28.35 -6.73 -22.22
C ALA A 340 -27.69 -6.96 -20.85
N GLU A 341 -26.60 -7.71 -20.80
CA GLU A 341 -25.72 -7.86 -19.64
C GLU A 341 -24.31 -7.46 -20.03
N TRP A 342 -23.89 -6.28 -19.61
CA TRP A 342 -22.54 -5.80 -19.80
C TRP A 342 -21.59 -6.46 -18.79
N ASN A 343 -21.00 -7.58 -19.14
CA ASN A 343 -20.01 -8.31 -18.36
C ASN A 343 -18.56 -7.94 -18.71
N ALA A 344 -18.31 -6.70 -19.17
CA ALA A 344 -16.97 -6.19 -19.37
C ALA A 344 -16.23 -6.12 -18.02
N PHE A 345 -14.90 -6.21 -18.08
CA PHE A 345 -14.03 -6.13 -16.91
C PHE A 345 -14.25 -7.23 -15.86
N THR A 346 -14.49 -8.46 -16.30
CA THR A 346 -14.53 -9.64 -15.43
C THR A 346 -13.18 -10.02 -14.86
N ARG A 347 -12.11 -9.51 -15.49
CA ARG A 347 -10.74 -9.64 -15.02
C ARG A 347 -10.40 -8.49 -14.08
N PHE A 348 -9.27 -8.53 -13.48
CA PHE A 348 -8.75 -7.54 -12.54
C PHE A 348 -8.61 -6.12 -13.14
N PRO A 349 -8.85 -5.08 -12.35
CA PRO A 349 -9.61 -4.99 -11.10
C PRO A 349 -11.07 -4.58 -11.35
N THR A 350 -12.01 -5.48 -11.12
CA THR A 350 -13.44 -5.26 -11.37
C THR A 350 -14.01 -4.02 -10.66
N TRP A 351 -13.51 -3.69 -9.45
CA TRP A 351 -13.95 -2.53 -8.68
C TRP A 351 -13.52 -1.19 -9.29
N MET A 352 -12.47 -1.17 -10.10
CA MET A 352 -11.95 0.03 -10.74
C MET A 352 -12.70 0.37 -12.04
N TRP A 353 -13.17 -0.66 -12.76
CA TRP A 353 -13.70 -0.52 -14.11
C TRP A 353 -15.21 -0.77 -14.20
N ARG A 354 -15.80 -1.39 -13.19
CA ARG A 354 -17.22 -1.75 -13.16
C ARG A 354 -17.95 -0.92 -12.12
N ASN A 355 -18.38 0.29 -12.49
CA ASN A 355 -19.30 1.11 -11.71
C ASN A 355 -20.66 1.10 -12.42
N GLU A 356 -21.74 0.95 -11.63
CA GLU A 356 -23.11 1.13 -12.09
C GLU A 356 -23.39 2.60 -12.43
#